data_56bfcafcd335e13f0aad909c0d3bfc78
#
_entry.id   56bfcafcd335e13f0aad909c0d3bfc78
#
_cell.length_a   1.000
_cell.length_b   1.000
_cell.length_c   1.000
_cell.angle_alpha   90.00
_cell.angle_beta   90.00
_cell.angle_gamma   90.00
#
_symmetry.space_group_name_H-M   'P 1'
#
loop_
_entity.id
_entity.type
_entity.pdbx_description
1 polymer ?
#
loop_
_entity_poly.entity_id
_entity_poly.type
_entity_poly.pdbx_seq_one_letter_code
_entity_poly.pdbx_strand_id
1 'polypeptide(L)'
;MIPSPDFAHLWPSSRLSGRRLIAAILMLVIPVAGNAAAPPPVALTPQQSAELQRVAGYLNGIRTMTARFQQTAANGGVSSGRLWVSRPGRMRFEYEHPATLALLADAGFVYQWDKELKQTTKIELRSTPAWFILKDPVNFGPDVIVTGFQQGGGTIRVTVVEAAHPDLGSLTMAFTENPLSLRQWSVVDQQGRRTTVTLSDVQTGVALDPRLFQYQYLFTPPTQ
;
A
#
# COMPACT_ATOMS: atom_id res chain seq x y z
N MET A 1 26.35 -41.64 -45.17
CA MET A 1 25.91 -40.30 -45.61
C MET A 1 24.40 -40.26 -45.45
N ILE A 2 23.94 -39.79 -44.30
CA ILE A 2 22.52 -39.79 -43.92
C ILE A 2 22.12 -38.31 -43.77
N PRO A 3 21.13 -37.79 -44.48
CA PRO A 3 20.74 -36.37 -44.40
C PRO A 3 19.92 -36.10 -43.12
N SER A 4 20.25 -34.99 -42.46
CA SER A 4 19.52 -34.42 -41.33
C SER A 4 18.13 -33.96 -41.73
N PRO A 5 17.09 -34.16 -40.91
CA PRO A 5 15.79 -33.54 -41.17
C PRO A 5 15.78 -32.08 -40.68
N ASP A 6 15.36 -31.24 -41.60
CA ASP A 6 15.09 -29.80 -41.46
C ASP A 6 13.83 -29.59 -40.62
N PHE A 7 13.95 -28.99 -39.42
CA PHE A 7 12.83 -28.61 -38.56
C PHE A 7 12.58 -27.07 -38.59
N ALA A 8 12.34 -26.61 -39.79
CA ALA A 8 11.88 -25.22 -39.97
C ALA A 8 10.46 -25.20 -40.51
N HIS A 9 9.45 -25.49 -39.70
CA HIS A 9 8.05 -25.10 -39.93
C HIS A 9 7.16 -25.69 -38.83
N LEU A 10 6.94 -24.92 -37.78
CA LEU A 10 5.74 -24.98 -36.94
C LEU A 10 5.79 -23.91 -35.84
N TRP A 11 5.71 -22.64 -36.24
CA TRP A 11 5.34 -21.59 -35.30
C TRP A 11 4.03 -20.97 -35.77
N PRO A 12 2.91 -21.22 -35.10
CA PRO A 12 1.70 -20.48 -35.37
C PRO A 12 1.89 -19.04 -34.86
N SER A 13 1.81 -18.08 -35.75
CA SER A 13 1.70 -16.66 -35.43
C SER A 13 0.37 -16.40 -34.72
N SER A 14 0.35 -16.60 -33.40
CA SER A 14 -0.76 -16.13 -32.58
C SER A 14 -0.64 -14.61 -32.44
N ARG A 15 -1.55 -13.92 -33.11
CA ARG A 15 -1.81 -12.49 -32.90
C ARG A 15 -2.13 -12.28 -31.42
N LEU A 16 -1.21 -11.68 -30.70
CA LEU A 16 -1.40 -11.16 -29.36
C LEU A 16 -2.41 -10.01 -29.43
N SER A 17 -3.69 -10.34 -29.27
CA SER A 17 -4.72 -9.37 -28.94
C SER A 17 -4.35 -8.74 -27.61
N GLY A 18 -4.22 -7.40 -27.61
CA GLY A 18 -3.76 -6.62 -26.47
C GLY A 18 -4.62 -6.78 -25.22
N ARG A 19 -4.33 -7.77 -24.41
CA ARG A 19 -4.77 -7.83 -23.01
C ARG A 19 -3.82 -6.95 -22.21
N ARG A 20 -4.31 -5.78 -21.85
CA ARG A 20 -3.63 -4.85 -20.95
C ARG A 20 -3.46 -5.55 -19.62
N LEU A 21 -2.24 -6.02 -19.35
CA LEU A 21 -1.81 -6.48 -18.03
C LEU A 21 -1.92 -5.29 -17.08
N ILE A 22 -2.95 -5.27 -16.25
CA ILE A 22 -3.03 -4.40 -15.08
C ILE A 22 -2.09 -5.05 -14.05
N ALA A 23 -0.79 -4.79 -14.20
CA ALA A 23 0.19 -5.12 -13.19
C ALA A 23 0.00 -4.15 -12.02
N ALA A 24 -0.76 -4.56 -11.00
CA ALA A 24 -0.73 -3.92 -9.70
C ALA A 24 0.65 -4.21 -9.10
N ILE A 25 1.58 -3.26 -9.32
CA ILE A 25 2.97 -3.40 -8.90
C ILE A 25 3.06 -3.07 -7.43
N LEU A 26 3.12 -4.08 -6.59
CA LEU A 26 3.85 -4.00 -5.34
C LEU A 26 5.29 -4.42 -5.69
N MET A 27 6.22 -3.52 -5.47
CA MET A 27 7.58 -3.50 -5.98
C MET A 27 8.43 -4.71 -5.70
N LEU A 28 9.13 -5.13 -6.73
CA LEU A 28 10.39 -5.85 -6.60
C LEU A 28 11.48 -4.81 -6.31
N VAL A 29 11.96 -4.72 -5.08
CA VAL A 29 13.05 -3.85 -4.67
C VAL A 29 14.36 -4.52 -5.08
N ILE A 30 14.98 -4.02 -6.15
CA ILE A 30 16.40 -4.28 -6.42
C ILE A 30 17.16 -3.12 -5.77
N PRO A 31 18.04 -3.37 -4.77
CA PRO A 31 18.78 -2.29 -4.12
C PRO A 31 19.82 -1.71 -5.10
N VAL A 32 19.52 -0.55 -5.64
CA VAL A 32 20.56 0.34 -6.16
C VAL A 32 21.01 1.20 -4.99
N ALA A 33 22.18 0.91 -4.44
CA ALA A 33 22.79 1.67 -3.36
C ALA A 33 23.19 3.08 -3.85
N GLY A 34 22.20 3.96 -3.91
CA GLY A 34 22.41 5.39 -4.01
C GLY A 34 22.20 5.98 -2.62
N ASN A 35 23.24 6.57 -2.04
CA ASN A 35 23.16 7.26 -0.76
C ASN A 35 22.39 8.59 -0.96
N ALA A 36 21.08 8.51 -1.21
CA ALA A 36 20.24 9.69 -1.25
C ALA A 36 20.12 10.23 0.18
N ALA A 37 20.61 11.43 0.42
CA ALA A 37 20.44 12.10 1.72
C ALA A 37 18.94 12.17 2.03
N ALA A 38 18.60 11.92 3.30
CA ALA A 38 17.22 12.06 3.75
C ALA A 38 16.69 13.47 3.42
N PRO A 39 15.46 13.60 2.90
CA PRO A 39 14.88 14.91 2.65
C PRO A 39 14.75 15.68 3.97
N PRO A 40 14.97 17.00 3.95
CA PRO A 40 14.90 17.81 5.16
C PRO A 40 13.47 17.77 5.74
N PRO A 41 13.33 17.75 7.09
CA PRO A 41 12.04 17.85 7.73
C PRO A 41 11.38 19.21 7.39
N VAL A 42 10.07 19.22 7.22
CA VAL A 42 9.32 20.48 7.07
C VAL A 42 9.32 21.24 8.39
N ALA A 43 9.57 22.54 8.34
CA ALA A 43 9.40 23.40 9.51
C ALA A 43 7.89 23.58 9.80
N LEU A 44 7.44 23.12 10.97
CA LEU A 44 6.05 23.22 11.41
C LEU A 44 5.86 24.38 12.37
N THR A 45 4.79 25.12 12.19
CA THR A 45 4.32 26.08 13.21
C THR A 45 3.80 25.32 14.45
N PRO A 46 3.68 25.98 15.63
CA PRO A 46 3.06 25.35 16.80
C PRO A 46 1.66 24.80 16.55
N GLN A 47 0.85 25.50 15.75
CA GLN A 47 -0.48 25.07 15.36
C GLN A 47 -0.44 23.80 14.49
N GLN A 48 0.44 23.77 13.49
CA GLN A 48 0.60 22.58 12.63
C GLN A 48 1.12 21.37 13.42
N SER A 49 1.99 21.62 14.40
CA SER A 49 2.48 20.56 15.31
C SER A 49 1.32 19.98 16.15
N ALA A 50 0.42 20.84 16.67
CA ALA A 50 -0.76 20.40 17.40
C ALA A 50 -1.71 19.58 16.50
N GLU A 51 -1.93 19.99 15.25
CA GLU A 51 -2.72 19.25 14.28
C GLU A 51 -2.08 17.89 13.94
N LEU A 52 -0.76 17.84 13.83
CA LEU A 52 -0.03 16.58 13.60
C LEU A 52 -0.21 15.60 14.77
N GLN A 53 -0.21 16.12 16.03
CA GLN A 53 -0.51 15.29 17.20
C GLN A 53 -1.98 14.81 17.21
N ARG A 54 -2.91 15.66 16.76
CA ARG A 54 -4.32 15.26 16.60
C ARG A 54 -4.47 14.13 15.58
N VAL A 55 -3.75 14.21 14.46
CA VAL A 55 -3.68 13.12 13.44
C VAL A 55 -3.11 11.84 14.03
N ALA A 56 -2.00 11.93 14.81
CA ALA A 56 -1.43 10.77 15.49
C ALA A 56 -2.43 10.14 16.46
N GLY A 57 -3.13 10.94 17.26
CA GLY A 57 -4.17 10.50 18.18
C GLY A 57 -5.31 9.77 17.47
N TYR A 58 -5.79 10.32 16.35
CA TYR A 58 -6.79 9.68 15.50
C TYR A 58 -6.33 8.31 14.99
N LEU A 59 -5.13 8.24 14.41
CA LEU A 59 -4.59 6.99 13.91
C LEU A 59 -4.41 5.94 15.02
N ASN A 60 -3.97 6.37 16.21
CA ASN A 60 -3.82 5.49 17.38
C ASN A 60 -5.15 5.00 17.92
N GLY A 61 -6.24 5.75 17.73
CA GLY A 61 -7.59 5.34 18.08
C GLY A 61 -8.14 4.22 17.19
N ILE A 62 -7.58 4.02 16.01
CA ILE A 62 -8.00 2.95 15.08
C ILE A 62 -7.34 1.64 15.49
N ARG A 63 -8.06 0.75 16.16
CA ARG A 63 -7.61 -0.62 16.42
C ARG A 63 -8.04 -1.56 15.31
N THR A 64 -9.30 -1.44 14.88
CA THR A 64 -9.84 -2.18 13.74
C THR A 64 -10.55 -1.22 12.79
N MET A 65 -10.50 -1.53 11.51
CA MET A 65 -11.18 -0.73 10.49
C MET A 65 -11.58 -1.64 9.33
N THR A 66 -12.72 -1.34 8.74
CA THR A 66 -13.12 -1.82 7.41
C THR A 66 -13.45 -0.63 6.52
N ALA A 67 -13.20 -0.78 5.22
CA ALA A 67 -13.51 0.23 4.23
C ALA A 67 -13.67 -0.41 2.84
N ARG A 68 -14.34 0.28 1.95
CA ARG A 68 -14.13 0.10 0.51
C ARG A 68 -12.95 0.94 0.07
N PHE A 69 -12.23 0.47 -0.93
CA PHE A 69 -11.13 1.25 -1.49
C PHE A 69 -11.22 1.31 -3.02
N GLN A 70 -10.69 2.39 -3.55
CA GLN A 70 -10.31 2.53 -4.96
C GLN A 70 -8.82 2.83 -5.02
N GLN A 71 -8.09 2.04 -5.76
CA GLN A 71 -6.65 2.21 -5.99
C GLN A 71 -6.41 2.69 -7.40
N THR A 72 -5.61 3.75 -7.54
CA THR A 72 -5.07 4.21 -8.81
C THR A 72 -3.57 3.92 -8.85
N ALA A 73 -3.15 3.09 -9.77
CA ALA A 73 -1.74 2.75 -9.97
C ALA A 73 -1.01 3.83 -10.78
N ALA A 74 0.32 3.79 -10.78
CA ALA A 74 1.17 4.76 -11.47
C ALA A 74 0.92 4.86 -12.99
N ASN A 75 0.46 3.77 -13.61
CA ASN A 75 0.10 3.72 -15.03
C ASN A 75 -1.35 4.19 -15.31
N GLY A 76 -2.04 4.71 -14.29
CA GLY A 76 -3.44 5.14 -14.37
C GLY A 76 -4.48 4.01 -14.27
N GLY A 77 -4.05 2.76 -14.11
CA GLY A 77 -4.96 1.63 -13.88
C GLY A 77 -5.73 1.80 -12.58
N VAL A 78 -7.03 1.53 -12.60
CA VAL A 78 -7.91 1.64 -11.44
C VAL A 78 -8.40 0.26 -11.03
N SER A 79 -8.35 -0.02 -9.74
CA SER A 79 -8.88 -1.23 -9.11
C SER A 79 -9.66 -0.84 -7.86
N SER A 80 -10.65 -1.64 -7.50
CA SER A 80 -11.44 -1.44 -6.28
C SER A 80 -11.50 -2.71 -5.45
N GLY A 81 -12.01 -2.59 -4.23
CA GLY A 81 -12.18 -3.74 -3.36
C GLY A 81 -12.51 -3.38 -1.92
N ARG A 82 -12.23 -4.31 -1.03
CA ARG A 82 -12.43 -4.18 0.41
C ARG A 82 -11.10 -4.18 1.15
N LEU A 83 -11.04 -3.37 2.19
CA LEU A 83 -9.92 -3.23 3.09
C LEU A 83 -10.35 -3.59 4.51
N TRP A 84 -9.54 -4.39 5.18
CA TRP A 84 -9.62 -4.65 6.62
C TRP A 84 -8.29 -4.34 7.26
N VAL A 85 -8.34 -3.68 8.40
CA VAL A 85 -7.16 -3.36 9.23
C VAL A 85 -7.40 -3.84 10.64
N SER A 86 -6.41 -4.51 11.21
CA SER A 86 -6.37 -4.88 12.63
C SER A 86 -4.99 -4.56 13.18
N ARG A 87 -4.86 -3.42 13.82
CA ARG A 87 -3.57 -2.96 14.35
C ARG A 87 -3.21 -3.61 15.68
N PRO A 88 -1.90 -3.82 15.90
CA PRO A 88 -0.78 -3.51 15.01
C PRO A 88 -0.56 -4.55 13.90
N GLY A 89 0.07 -4.11 12.81
CA GLY A 89 0.76 -4.96 11.84
C GLY A 89 -0.10 -5.78 10.89
N ARG A 90 -1.44 -5.73 10.99
CA ARG A 90 -2.32 -6.56 10.17
C ARG A 90 -3.22 -5.73 9.28
N MET A 91 -3.24 -6.07 7.99
CA MET A 91 -4.05 -5.43 6.97
C MET A 91 -4.30 -6.41 5.83
N ARG A 92 -5.52 -6.40 5.28
CA ARG A 92 -5.92 -7.21 4.15
C ARG A 92 -6.60 -6.36 3.10
N PHE A 93 -6.17 -6.52 1.83
CA PHE A 93 -6.88 -6.02 0.66
C PHE A 93 -7.43 -7.19 -0.14
N GLU A 94 -8.69 -7.12 -0.48
CA GLU A 94 -9.32 -7.98 -1.48
C GLU A 94 -9.80 -7.14 -2.64
N TYR A 95 -9.20 -7.40 -3.79
CA TYR A 95 -9.56 -6.72 -5.02
C TYR A 95 -10.74 -7.40 -5.68
N GLU A 96 -11.66 -6.59 -6.20
CA GLU A 96 -12.80 -7.03 -7.00
C GLU A 96 -12.35 -7.35 -8.43
N HIS A 97 -13.12 -8.24 -9.10
CA HIS A 97 -12.92 -8.54 -10.51
C HIS A 97 -12.91 -7.23 -11.35
N PRO A 98 -12.03 -7.08 -12.36
CA PRO A 98 -11.17 -8.10 -12.96
C PRO A 98 -9.79 -8.26 -12.32
N ALA A 99 -9.49 -7.60 -11.20
CA ALA A 99 -8.20 -7.73 -10.55
C ALA A 99 -8.06 -9.12 -9.88
N THR A 100 -6.93 -9.76 -10.09
CA THR A 100 -6.64 -11.12 -9.62
C THR A 100 -5.77 -11.12 -8.37
N LEU A 101 -5.64 -9.97 -7.70
CA LEU A 101 -4.71 -9.73 -6.61
C LEU A 101 -5.39 -9.83 -5.24
N ALA A 102 -4.63 -10.29 -4.26
CA ALA A 102 -4.93 -10.12 -2.84
C ALA A 102 -3.66 -9.73 -2.08
N LEU A 103 -3.78 -8.86 -1.09
CA LEU A 103 -2.68 -8.44 -0.23
C LEU A 103 -3.01 -8.75 1.23
N LEU A 104 -2.02 -9.24 1.96
CA LEU A 104 -2.10 -9.49 3.39
C LEU A 104 -0.83 -8.99 4.07
N ALA A 105 -0.97 -8.07 5.03
CA ALA A 105 0.08 -7.76 5.99
C ALA A 105 -0.18 -8.58 7.26
N ASP A 106 0.78 -9.38 7.67
CA ASP A 106 0.75 -10.17 8.89
C ASP A 106 2.17 -10.54 9.35
N ALA A 107 2.38 -10.65 10.66
CA ALA A 107 3.64 -11.09 11.26
C ALA A 107 4.89 -10.37 10.74
N GLY A 108 4.78 -9.07 10.42
CA GLY A 108 5.90 -8.25 9.93
C GLY A 108 6.20 -8.37 8.44
N PHE A 109 5.37 -9.08 7.70
CA PHE A 109 5.50 -9.25 6.25
C PHE A 109 4.25 -8.80 5.51
N VAL A 110 4.43 -8.45 4.23
CA VAL A 110 3.35 -8.27 3.26
C VAL A 110 3.42 -9.42 2.27
N TYR A 111 2.31 -10.11 2.13
CA TYR A 111 2.11 -11.17 1.15
C TYR A 111 1.23 -10.63 0.04
N GLN A 112 1.72 -10.69 -1.18
CA GLN A 112 0.96 -10.40 -2.38
C GLN A 112 0.68 -11.70 -3.11
N TRP A 113 -0.58 -12.07 -3.27
CA TRP A 113 -0.99 -13.24 -4.03
C TRP A 113 -1.62 -12.84 -5.36
N ASP A 114 -1.04 -13.33 -6.45
CA ASP A 114 -1.64 -13.27 -7.79
C ASP A 114 -2.40 -14.58 -8.02
N LYS A 115 -3.73 -14.45 -8.12
CA LYS A 115 -4.65 -15.60 -8.27
C LYS A 115 -4.53 -16.25 -9.65
N GLU A 116 -4.18 -15.49 -10.69
CA GLU A 116 -4.03 -15.98 -12.07
C GLU A 116 -2.72 -16.75 -12.23
N LEU A 117 -1.62 -16.16 -11.75
CA LEU A 117 -0.30 -16.79 -11.80
C LEU A 117 -0.09 -17.84 -10.70
N LYS A 118 -0.98 -17.89 -9.69
CA LYS A 118 -0.85 -18.73 -8.48
C LYS A 118 0.49 -18.55 -7.76
N GLN A 119 0.97 -17.31 -7.74
CA GLN A 119 2.25 -16.95 -7.14
C GLN A 119 2.06 -16.03 -5.95
N THR A 120 2.87 -16.22 -4.92
CA THR A 120 2.93 -15.35 -3.75
C THR A 120 4.29 -14.69 -3.68
N THR A 121 4.30 -13.36 -3.61
CA THR A 121 5.49 -12.57 -3.27
C THR A 121 5.41 -12.19 -1.80
N LYS A 122 6.52 -12.35 -1.07
CA LYS A 122 6.65 -11.98 0.34
C LYS A 122 7.72 -10.91 0.48
N ILE A 123 7.38 -9.80 1.14
CA ILE A 123 8.30 -8.69 1.44
C ILE A 123 8.16 -8.28 2.91
N GLU A 124 9.20 -7.73 3.50
CA GLU A 124 9.14 -7.18 4.85
C GLU A 124 8.23 -5.95 4.89
N LEU A 125 7.34 -5.89 5.87
CA LEU A 125 6.43 -4.75 6.04
C LEU A 125 7.20 -3.44 6.21
N ARG A 126 8.31 -3.44 6.97
CA ARG A 126 9.15 -2.26 7.19
C ARG A 126 9.84 -1.74 5.94
N SER A 127 10.06 -2.59 4.94
CA SER A 127 10.59 -2.15 3.65
C SER A 127 9.54 -1.51 2.73
N THR A 128 8.35 -1.23 3.25
CA THR A 128 7.26 -0.57 2.53
C THR A 128 6.78 0.67 3.29
N PRO A 129 6.48 1.79 2.64
CA PRO A 129 5.92 2.97 3.33
C PRO A 129 4.60 2.69 4.09
N ALA A 130 3.91 1.60 3.77
CA ALA A 130 2.67 1.20 4.45
C ALA A 130 2.87 0.80 5.92
N TRP A 131 4.10 0.46 6.36
CA TRP A 131 4.38 0.10 7.74
C TRP A 131 3.96 1.22 8.71
N PHE A 132 4.05 2.49 8.30
CA PHE A 132 3.70 3.63 9.13
C PHE A 132 2.22 3.59 9.57
N ILE A 133 1.31 3.21 8.68
CA ILE A 133 -0.13 3.11 9.01
C ILE A 133 -0.39 1.98 10.02
N LEU A 134 0.42 0.93 9.99
CA LEU A 134 0.24 -0.29 10.76
C LEU A 134 1.06 -0.36 12.05
N LYS A 135 2.05 0.54 12.24
CA LYS A 135 2.86 0.58 13.47
C LYS A 135 2.01 0.97 14.68
N ASP A 136 2.43 0.54 15.86
CA ASP A 136 1.81 0.91 17.14
C ASP A 136 2.91 1.23 18.17
N PRO A 137 2.92 2.43 18.74
CA PRO A 137 2.06 3.57 18.39
C PRO A 137 2.47 4.24 17.08
N VAL A 138 1.51 4.87 16.40
CA VAL A 138 1.80 5.87 15.35
C VAL A 138 2.27 7.14 16.05
N ASN A 139 3.48 7.56 15.70
CA ASN A 139 4.05 8.83 16.15
C ASN A 139 4.87 9.42 15.00
N PHE A 140 5.03 10.73 15.04
CA PHE A 140 5.88 11.48 14.13
C PHE A 140 7.22 11.78 14.86
N GLY A 141 7.85 10.72 15.38
CA GLY A 141 9.07 10.74 16.18
C GLY A 141 10.34 10.49 15.34
N PRO A 142 11.43 10.05 15.96
CA PRO A 142 12.75 10.00 15.33
C PRO A 142 12.87 8.95 14.21
N ASP A 143 11.97 7.99 14.13
CA ASP A 143 11.91 6.96 13.07
C ASP A 143 11.18 7.43 11.81
N VAL A 144 10.60 8.64 11.83
CA VAL A 144 9.80 9.20 10.73
C VAL A 144 10.12 10.67 10.53
N ILE A 145 10.44 11.07 9.31
CA ILE A 145 10.61 12.48 8.93
C ILE A 145 9.32 12.96 8.27
N VAL A 146 8.73 14.02 8.82
CA VAL A 146 7.64 14.74 8.18
C VAL A 146 8.24 15.67 7.13
N THR A 147 8.01 15.38 5.86
CA THR A 147 8.57 16.14 4.73
C THR A 147 7.54 17.09 4.10
N GLY A 148 6.27 16.97 4.49
CA GLY A 148 5.22 17.86 4.03
C GLY A 148 4.03 17.91 4.98
N PHE A 149 3.48 19.11 5.18
CA PHE A 149 2.25 19.36 5.90
C PHE A 149 1.45 20.42 5.16
N GLN A 150 0.21 20.10 4.83
CA GLN A 150 -0.71 21.02 4.16
C GLN A 150 -2.06 20.95 4.86
N GLN A 151 -2.65 22.12 5.12
CA GLN A 151 -3.98 22.24 5.71
C GLN A 151 -4.75 23.32 4.96
N GLY A 152 -5.96 22.99 4.54
CA GLY A 152 -6.86 23.93 3.85
C GLY A 152 -7.99 23.22 3.15
N GLY A 153 -9.09 23.94 2.93
CA GLY A 153 -10.27 23.39 2.26
C GLY A 153 -10.90 22.20 2.98
N GLY A 154 -10.83 22.15 4.31
CA GLY A 154 -11.36 21.04 5.11
C GLY A 154 -10.53 19.75 5.04
N THR A 155 -9.27 19.85 4.59
CA THR A 155 -8.38 18.70 4.40
C THR A 155 -7.02 18.94 5.06
N ILE A 156 -6.49 17.94 5.75
CA ILE A 156 -5.11 17.88 6.21
C ILE A 156 -4.36 16.82 5.39
N ARG A 157 -3.18 17.20 4.87
CA ARG A 157 -2.26 16.25 4.21
C ARG A 157 -0.93 16.24 4.94
N VAL A 158 -0.47 15.02 5.25
CA VAL A 158 0.82 14.78 5.91
C VAL A 158 1.63 13.85 5.05
N THR A 159 2.85 14.28 4.69
CA THR A 159 3.81 13.45 3.94
C THR A 159 4.95 13.06 4.85
N VAL A 160 5.26 11.76 4.87
CA VAL A 160 6.31 11.17 5.71
C VAL A 160 7.24 10.28 4.90
N VAL A 161 8.47 10.16 5.35
CA VAL A 161 9.44 9.15 4.93
C VAL A 161 10.01 8.44 6.15
N GLU A 162 10.50 7.21 5.99
CA GLU A 162 11.23 6.53 7.04
C GLU A 162 12.60 7.15 7.22
N ALA A 163 12.98 7.48 8.46
CA ALA A 163 14.23 8.18 8.74
C ALA A 163 15.47 7.33 8.44
N ALA A 164 15.40 6.02 8.70
CA ALA A 164 16.49 5.08 8.46
C ALA A 164 16.68 4.75 6.97
N HIS A 165 15.59 4.79 6.20
CA HIS A 165 15.54 4.39 4.80
C HIS A 165 14.68 5.35 3.97
N PRO A 166 15.06 6.62 3.83
CA PRO A 166 14.29 7.63 3.11
C PRO A 166 14.18 7.33 1.60
N ASP A 167 15.07 6.49 1.09
CA ASP A 167 15.09 5.99 -0.29
C ASP A 167 13.97 4.98 -0.59
N LEU A 168 13.34 4.38 0.44
CA LEU A 168 12.19 3.48 0.24
C LEU A 168 10.97 4.20 -0.35
N GLY A 169 10.97 5.53 -0.34
CA GLY A 169 9.89 6.35 -0.88
C GLY A 169 9.13 7.10 0.20
N SER A 170 7.97 7.63 -0.14
CA SER A 170 7.17 8.45 0.76
C SER A 170 5.73 7.99 0.87
N LEU A 171 5.11 8.28 2.01
CA LEU A 171 3.69 8.11 2.25
C LEU A 171 3.05 9.48 2.48
N THR A 172 2.05 9.84 1.68
CA THR A 172 1.19 11.00 1.93
C THR A 172 -0.18 10.52 2.36
N MET A 173 -0.63 10.94 3.52
CA MET A 173 -1.98 10.66 4.05
C MET A 173 -2.83 11.92 3.96
N ALA A 174 -4.09 11.78 3.54
CA ALA A 174 -5.07 12.87 3.47
C ALA A 174 -6.28 12.55 4.36
N PHE A 175 -6.65 13.53 5.17
CA PHE A 175 -7.74 13.44 6.12
C PHE A 175 -8.75 14.55 5.88
N THR A 176 -10.04 14.27 6.11
CA THR A 176 -11.00 15.35 6.37
C THR A 176 -10.72 15.94 7.75
N GLU A 177 -11.03 17.23 7.96
CA GLU A 177 -10.79 17.89 9.26
C GLU A 177 -11.92 17.67 10.26
N ASN A 178 -13.18 17.73 9.79
CA ASN A 178 -14.36 17.70 10.64
C ASN A 178 -15.46 16.81 10.02
N PRO A 179 -15.66 15.58 10.51
CA PRO A 179 -14.81 14.92 11.51
C PRO A 179 -13.44 14.54 10.92
N LEU A 180 -12.42 14.45 11.79
CA LEU A 180 -11.11 13.96 11.36
C LEU A 180 -11.23 12.49 10.92
N SER A 181 -10.94 12.23 9.65
CA SER A 181 -11.06 10.89 9.08
C SER A 181 -10.07 10.69 7.94
N LEU A 182 -9.35 9.58 7.98
CA LEU A 182 -8.47 9.17 6.88
C LEU A 182 -9.32 8.86 5.65
N ARG A 183 -9.03 9.54 4.54
CA ARG A 183 -9.75 9.39 3.27
C ARG A 183 -8.90 8.83 2.16
N GLN A 184 -7.61 9.09 2.22
CA GLN A 184 -6.72 8.70 1.13
C GLN A 184 -5.30 8.54 1.67
N TRP A 185 -4.55 7.68 1.05
CA TRP A 185 -3.09 7.74 1.09
C TRP A 185 -2.49 7.51 -0.29
N SER A 186 -1.31 8.07 -0.49
CA SER A 186 -0.49 7.83 -1.68
C SER A 186 0.89 7.38 -1.26
N VAL A 187 1.37 6.33 -1.89
CA VAL A 187 2.75 5.87 -1.79
C VAL A 187 3.49 6.30 -3.05
N VAL A 188 4.64 6.94 -2.89
CA VAL A 188 5.61 7.14 -3.96
C VAL A 188 6.78 6.21 -3.68
N ASP A 189 7.10 5.34 -4.62
CA ASP A 189 8.14 4.34 -4.47
C ASP A 189 9.55 4.88 -4.83
N GLN A 190 10.58 4.03 -4.67
CA GLN A 190 11.98 4.34 -5.04
C GLN A 190 12.16 4.75 -6.51
N GLN A 191 11.27 4.32 -7.39
CA GLN A 191 11.27 4.65 -8.81
C GLN A 191 10.41 5.88 -9.13
N GLY A 192 9.89 6.58 -8.12
CA GLY A 192 9.02 7.74 -8.28
C GLY A 192 7.59 7.39 -8.74
N ARG A 193 7.20 6.12 -8.76
CA ARG A 193 5.87 5.69 -9.17
C ARG A 193 4.89 5.92 -8.04
N ARG A 194 3.78 6.57 -8.35
CA ARG A 194 2.74 6.88 -7.37
C ARG A 194 1.59 5.88 -7.45
N THR A 195 1.25 5.31 -6.31
CA THR A 195 0.01 4.54 -6.12
C THR A 195 -0.85 5.27 -5.08
N THR A 196 -2.10 5.50 -5.40
CA THR A 196 -3.05 6.20 -4.53
C THR A 196 -4.20 5.27 -4.16
N VAL A 197 -4.54 5.22 -2.88
CA VAL A 197 -5.69 4.48 -2.34
C VAL A 197 -6.65 5.47 -1.71
N THR A 198 -7.86 5.54 -2.24
CA THR A 198 -8.96 6.35 -1.72
C THR A 198 -9.94 5.45 -0.98
N LEU A 199 -10.40 5.88 0.19
CA LEU A 199 -11.31 5.14 1.06
C LEU A 199 -12.73 5.69 1.03
N SER A 200 -13.70 4.79 0.99
CA SER A 200 -15.12 5.05 1.25
C SER A 200 -15.67 4.05 2.27
N ASP A 201 -16.84 4.36 2.82
CA ASP A 201 -17.54 3.49 3.79
C ASP A 201 -16.65 3.05 4.97
N VAL A 202 -15.83 3.98 5.46
CA VAL A 202 -14.89 3.73 6.55
C VAL A 202 -15.64 3.51 7.86
N GLN A 203 -15.44 2.35 8.47
CA GLN A 203 -15.96 1.99 9.80
C GLN A 203 -14.80 1.58 10.69
N THR A 204 -14.72 2.14 11.89
CA THR A 204 -13.68 1.84 12.88
C THR A 204 -14.27 1.21 14.12
N GLY A 205 -13.47 0.47 14.90
CA GLY A 205 -13.93 -0.20 16.11
C GLY A 205 -14.84 -1.41 15.85
N VAL A 206 -14.84 -1.95 14.63
CA VAL A 206 -15.65 -3.08 14.21
C VAL A 206 -15.05 -4.41 14.66
N ALA A 207 -15.91 -5.39 15.00
CA ALA A 207 -15.45 -6.76 15.22
C ALA A 207 -15.03 -7.37 13.88
N LEU A 208 -13.82 -7.93 13.82
CA LEU A 208 -13.27 -8.58 12.64
C LEU A 208 -12.93 -10.03 12.95
N ASP A 209 -13.23 -10.93 12.03
CA ASP A 209 -12.79 -12.33 12.14
C ASP A 209 -11.25 -12.39 12.07
N PRO A 210 -10.57 -12.92 13.10
CA PRO A 210 -9.09 -13.01 13.09
C PRO A 210 -8.53 -13.82 11.93
N ARG A 211 -9.33 -14.75 11.37
CA ARG A 211 -8.94 -15.57 10.22
C ARG A 211 -8.67 -14.75 8.95
N LEU A 212 -9.27 -13.56 8.83
CA LEU A 212 -9.01 -12.64 7.73
C LEU A 212 -7.52 -12.31 7.59
N PHE A 213 -6.77 -12.34 8.70
CA PHE A 213 -5.37 -11.93 8.74
C PHE A 213 -4.41 -13.12 8.81
N GLN A 214 -4.88 -14.34 8.60
CA GLN A 214 -4.03 -15.53 8.56
C GLN A 214 -3.67 -15.89 7.12
N TYR A 215 -2.39 -16.17 6.88
CA TYR A 215 -1.86 -16.48 5.54
C TYR A 215 -2.62 -17.60 4.81
N GLN A 216 -3.03 -18.65 5.55
CA GLN A 216 -3.79 -19.77 4.96
C GLN A 216 -5.13 -19.35 4.33
N TYR A 217 -5.73 -18.23 4.80
CA TYR A 217 -6.97 -17.69 4.27
C TYR A 217 -6.74 -16.59 3.21
N LEU A 218 -5.49 -16.34 2.80
CA LEU A 218 -5.20 -15.44 1.69
C LEU A 218 -5.79 -15.97 0.39
N PHE A 219 -5.78 -17.28 0.21
CA PHE A 219 -6.24 -17.97 -1.01
C PHE A 219 -7.76 -18.16 -1.05
N THR A 220 -8.38 -18.37 0.11
CA THR A 220 -9.83 -18.56 0.25
C THR A 220 -10.28 -17.79 1.49
N PRO A 221 -10.77 -16.55 1.32
CA PRO A 221 -11.20 -15.74 2.45
C PRO A 221 -12.35 -16.41 3.24
N PRO A 222 -12.37 -16.25 4.58
CA PRO A 222 -13.53 -16.68 5.37
C PRO A 222 -14.76 -15.87 4.99
N THR A 223 -15.91 -16.51 4.89
CA THR A 223 -17.22 -15.85 4.71
C THR A 223 -17.52 -14.99 5.94
N GLN A 224 -17.89 -13.75 5.75
CA GLN A 224 -18.33 -12.82 6.79
C GLN A 224 -19.85 -12.78 6.85
#